data_195b3eed60bbe95561cce8d7915c871b
#
_entry.id   195b3eed60bbe95561cce8d7915c871b
#
_cell.length_a   1.000
_cell.length_b   1.000
_cell.length_c   1.000
_cell.angle_alpha   90.00
_cell.angle_beta   90.00
_cell.angle_gamma   90.00
#
_symmetry.space_group_name_H-M   'P 1'
#
loop_
_entity.id
_entity.type
_entity.pdbx_description
1 polymer ?
#
loop_
_entity_poly.entity_id
_entity_poly.type
_entity_poly.pdbx_seq_one_letter_code
_entity_poly.pdbx_strand_id
1 'polypeptide(L)'
;TQTDYQSWLFLSILYSLLYMPTLALSNSVTFAHISDQENDFPKIRVWGTLGWIAASWAFPMIWLQTDLQFQMMPPFFVGTEVPQVTSRLADALKFSGIISICYGAFCFSLPHTPPKKDAADQLAFKKAFGLFRYSSFAVLVLASLAISIIHQIYFLQTGPFLSSIGILDSQIGPAMTIGQFAEILTMAYLGYFLKNIGFKKVITIGIAAYCLRYAIFGYESLPVWIVVLSQAFHGFCYAFFFAAAYIYVDKIADEDVRHSAQTVFGIIIFGGGP
;
A
#
# COMPACT_ATOMS: atom_id res chain seq x y z
N THR A 1 14.39 -8.07 19.98
CA THR A 1 14.27 -9.06 18.89
C THR A 1 14.08 -10.43 19.50
N GLN A 2 12.92 -11.03 19.25
CA GLN A 2 12.64 -12.39 19.72
C GLN A 2 13.27 -13.37 18.74
N THR A 3 13.96 -14.36 19.27
CA THR A 3 14.57 -15.46 18.50
C THR A 3 13.70 -16.70 18.52
N ASP A 4 12.76 -16.78 19.48
CA ASP A 4 11.79 -17.86 19.57
C ASP A 4 10.63 -17.64 18.60
N TYR A 5 10.32 -18.65 17.77
CA TYR A 5 9.29 -18.58 16.74
C TYR A 5 7.89 -18.34 17.31
N GLN A 6 7.54 -18.99 18.43
CA GLN A 6 6.19 -18.85 19.00
C GLN A 6 5.96 -17.43 19.54
N SER A 7 6.93 -16.88 20.25
CA SER A 7 6.88 -15.49 20.76
C SER A 7 6.81 -14.50 19.61
N TRP A 8 7.59 -14.74 18.56
CA TRP A 8 7.57 -13.88 17.37
C TRP A 8 6.22 -13.93 16.66
N LEU A 9 5.67 -15.11 16.47
CA LEU A 9 4.36 -15.30 15.85
C LEU A 9 3.25 -14.63 16.66
N PHE A 10 3.23 -14.82 17.98
CA PHE A 10 2.24 -14.20 18.87
C PHE A 10 2.30 -12.67 18.77
N LEU A 11 3.49 -12.08 18.86
CA LEU A 11 3.67 -10.63 18.77
C LEU A 11 3.28 -10.09 17.39
N SER A 12 3.57 -10.83 16.32
CA SER A 12 3.17 -10.45 14.95
C SER A 12 1.66 -10.47 14.77
N ILE A 13 0.97 -11.47 15.32
CA ILE A 13 -0.50 -11.52 15.31
C ILE A 13 -1.07 -10.35 16.11
N LEU A 14 -0.57 -10.11 17.32
CA LEU A 14 -1.02 -8.99 18.15
C LEU A 14 -0.80 -7.63 17.44
N TYR A 15 0.39 -7.44 16.83
CA TYR A 15 0.69 -6.26 16.04
C TYR A 15 -0.31 -6.09 14.88
N SER A 16 -0.59 -7.15 14.13
CA SER A 16 -1.52 -7.10 13.01
C SER A 16 -2.95 -6.76 13.46
N LEU A 17 -3.42 -7.35 14.55
CA LEU A 17 -4.74 -7.08 15.13
C LEU A 17 -4.89 -5.62 15.58
N LEU A 18 -3.82 -5.00 16.06
CA LEU A 18 -3.83 -3.59 16.48
C LEU A 18 -3.60 -2.63 15.31
N TYR A 19 -2.74 -2.98 14.36
CA TYR A 19 -2.32 -2.10 13.27
C TYR A 19 -3.34 -2.04 12.12
N MET A 20 -3.87 -3.19 11.68
CA MET A 20 -4.76 -3.22 10.51
C MET A 20 -6.01 -2.35 10.65
N PRO A 21 -6.70 -2.29 11.81
CA PRO A 21 -7.82 -1.37 11.99
C PRO A 21 -7.43 0.10 11.86
N THR A 22 -6.19 0.49 12.20
CA THR A 22 -5.78 1.90 12.12
C THR A 22 -5.75 2.40 10.67
N LEU A 23 -5.50 1.54 9.69
CA LEU A 23 -5.56 1.89 8.26
C LEU A 23 -6.98 2.27 7.83
N ALA A 24 -7.97 1.48 8.25
CA ALA A 24 -9.37 1.77 7.96
C ALA A 24 -9.86 3.01 8.73
N LEU A 25 -9.46 3.16 10.00
CA LEU A 25 -9.81 4.30 10.83
C LEU A 25 -9.22 5.60 10.30
N SER A 26 -7.97 5.60 9.83
CA SER A 26 -7.35 6.80 9.24
C SER A 26 -8.10 7.29 7.99
N ASN A 27 -8.53 6.37 7.13
CA ASN A 27 -9.37 6.70 5.99
C ASN A 27 -10.74 7.23 6.44
N SER A 28 -11.38 6.59 7.43
CA SER A 28 -12.68 7.00 7.96
C SER A 28 -12.65 8.40 8.57
N VAL A 29 -11.61 8.72 9.36
CA VAL A 29 -11.39 10.06 9.91
C VAL A 29 -11.18 11.08 8.80
N THR A 30 -10.39 10.73 7.78
CA THR A 30 -10.16 11.61 6.63
C THR A 30 -11.48 11.91 5.92
N PHE A 31 -12.27 10.90 5.58
CA PHE A 31 -13.56 11.08 4.91
C PHE A 31 -14.59 11.86 5.74
N ALA A 32 -14.50 11.80 7.06
CA ALA A 32 -15.38 12.59 7.93
C ALA A 32 -15.08 14.10 7.92
N HIS A 33 -13.88 14.50 7.47
CA HIS A 33 -13.41 15.90 7.54
C HIS A 33 -13.15 16.53 6.17
N ILE A 34 -13.42 15.83 5.05
CA ILE A 34 -13.32 16.36 3.70
C ILE A 34 -14.70 16.49 3.08
N SER A 35 -14.89 17.50 2.25
CA SER A 35 -16.16 17.76 1.55
C SER A 35 -16.18 17.19 0.12
N ASP A 36 -15.04 17.11 -0.55
CA ASP A 36 -14.88 16.59 -1.91
C ASP A 36 -13.95 15.36 -1.88
N GLN A 37 -14.55 14.19 -1.79
CA GLN A 37 -13.82 12.94 -1.67
C GLN A 37 -12.97 12.62 -2.91
N GLU A 38 -13.46 12.95 -4.11
CA GLU A 38 -12.74 12.66 -5.36
C GLU A 38 -11.48 13.53 -5.50
N ASN A 39 -11.53 14.78 -5.07
CA ASN A 39 -10.44 15.73 -5.24
C ASN A 39 -9.53 15.87 -4.01
N ASP A 40 -10.04 15.74 -2.80
CA ASP A 40 -9.27 16.01 -1.58
C ASP A 40 -8.64 14.75 -0.99
N PHE A 41 -9.30 13.58 -1.09
CA PHE A 41 -8.74 12.34 -0.56
C PHE A 41 -7.37 11.99 -1.18
N PRO A 42 -7.16 12.07 -2.51
CA PRO A 42 -5.85 11.81 -3.09
C PRO A 42 -4.73 12.72 -2.56
N LYS A 43 -5.03 14.00 -2.31
CA LYS A 43 -4.07 14.98 -1.76
C LYS A 43 -3.62 14.63 -0.34
N ILE A 44 -4.54 14.09 0.47
CA ILE A 44 -4.23 13.66 1.83
C ILE A 44 -3.51 12.29 1.78
N ARG A 45 -4.00 11.38 0.95
CA ARG A 45 -3.44 10.03 0.83
C ARG A 45 -1.98 10.01 0.36
N VAL A 46 -1.57 10.98 -0.47
CA VAL A 46 -0.19 11.09 -0.94
C VAL A 46 0.84 11.26 0.18
N TRP A 47 0.45 11.84 1.33
CA TRP A 47 1.34 11.96 2.49
C TRP A 47 1.78 10.60 3.04
N GLY A 48 0.91 9.57 2.95
CA GLY A 48 1.29 8.21 3.30
C GLY A 48 2.38 7.66 2.37
N THR A 49 2.29 7.94 1.07
CA THR A 49 3.31 7.55 0.09
C THR A 49 4.63 8.29 0.32
N LEU A 50 4.57 9.60 0.63
CA LEU A 50 5.75 10.38 0.99
C LEU A 50 6.41 9.85 2.28
N GLY A 51 5.62 9.45 3.28
CA GLY A 51 6.12 8.82 4.50
C GLY A 51 6.83 7.49 4.22
N TRP A 52 6.27 6.68 3.32
CA TRP A 52 6.92 5.44 2.88
C TRP A 52 8.27 5.71 2.21
N ILE A 53 8.33 6.67 1.27
CA ILE A 53 9.57 7.07 0.60
C ILE A 53 10.60 7.54 1.63
N ALA A 54 10.20 8.44 2.54
CA ALA A 54 11.08 8.98 3.55
C ALA A 54 11.69 7.87 4.43
N ALA A 55 10.89 6.92 4.91
CA ALA A 55 11.38 5.81 5.72
C ALA A 55 12.30 4.87 4.93
N SER A 56 11.92 4.56 3.67
CA SER A 56 12.68 3.66 2.79
C SER A 56 14.03 4.24 2.36
N TRP A 57 14.22 5.55 2.44
CA TRP A 57 15.49 6.21 2.13
C TRP A 57 16.28 6.53 3.39
N ALA A 58 15.64 7.15 4.38
CA ALA A 58 16.34 7.62 5.59
C ALA A 58 16.98 6.46 6.37
N PHE A 59 16.27 5.37 6.58
CA PHE A 59 16.77 4.25 7.36
C PHE A 59 18.01 3.58 6.71
N PRO A 60 17.97 3.15 5.42
CA PRO A 60 19.16 2.57 4.79
C PRO A 60 20.32 3.54 4.66
N MET A 61 20.07 4.80 4.31
CA MET A 61 21.13 5.78 4.12
C MET A 61 21.85 6.15 5.43
N ILE A 62 21.10 6.28 6.53
CA ILE A 62 21.67 6.73 7.81
C ILE A 62 22.20 5.55 8.62
N TRP A 63 21.56 4.36 8.51
CA TRP A 63 21.82 3.25 9.43
C TRP A 63 22.54 2.07 8.81
N LEU A 64 22.39 1.85 7.49
CA LEU A 64 22.90 0.66 6.82
C LEU A 64 24.09 0.95 5.90
N GLN A 65 24.35 2.20 5.54
CA GLN A 65 25.39 2.58 4.60
C GLN A 65 26.27 3.71 5.15
N THR A 66 27.52 3.75 4.67
CA THR A 66 28.47 4.86 4.82
C THR A 66 28.95 5.29 3.42
N ASP A 67 29.57 6.47 3.34
CA ASP A 67 30.19 6.98 2.11
C ASP A 67 29.26 7.01 0.91
N LEU A 68 28.04 7.53 1.12
CA LEU A 68 26.99 7.62 0.10
C LEU A 68 27.43 8.44 -1.10
N GLN A 69 27.30 7.88 -2.29
CA GLN A 69 27.54 8.54 -3.56
C GLN A 69 26.27 8.54 -4.42
N PHE A 70 26.00 9.64 -5.10
CA PHE A 70 24.90 9.73 -6.04
C PHE A 70 25.30 9.17 -7.39
N GLN A 71 24.43 8.36 -8.00
CA GLN A 71 24.55 7.89 -9.37
C GLN A 71 23.26 8.18 -10.15
N MET A 72 23.39 8.38 -11.47
CA MET A 72 22.25 8.70 -12.31
C MET A 72 21.30 7.52 -12.58
N MET A 73 21.77 6.29 -12.39
CA MET A 73 20.97 5.08 -12.59
C MET A 73 20.42 4.58 -11.24
N PRO A 74 19.21 4.01 -11.20
CA PRO A 74 18.71 3.36 -9.99
C PRO A 74 19.65 2.26 -9.50
N PRO A 75 19.79 2.10 -8.19
CA PRO A 75 19.13 2.79 -7.08
C PRO A 75 19.81 4.09 -6.65
N PHE A 76 19.85 5.13 -7.36
CA PHE A 76 20.38 6.49 -7.30
C PHE A 76 21.41 6.82 -6.20
N PHE A 77 21.36 6.20 -5.02
CA PHE A 77 22.32 6.37 -3.94
C PHE A 77 22.95 5.02 -3.60
N VAL A 78 24.26 4.99 -3.65
CA VAL A 78 25.07 3.79 -3.40
C VAL A 78 26.16 4.16 -2.43
N GLY A 79 26.29 3.39 -1.37
CA GLY A 79 27.34 3.53 -0.37
C GLY A 79 27.93 2.17 -0.02
N THR A 80 28.90 2.19 0.88
CA THR A 80 29.47 0.98 1.46
C THR A 80 28.56 0.49 2.59
N GLU A 81 28.10 -0.75 2.52
CA GLU A 81 27.31 -1.35 3.59
C GLU A 81 28.12 -1.47 4.87
N VAL A 82 27.49 -1.17 5.99
CA VAL A 82 28.08 -1.33 7.31
C VAL A 82 28.30 -2.83 7.62
N PRO A 83 29.33 -3.18 8.42
CA PRO A 83 29.49 -4.56 8.88
C PRO A 83 28.21 -5.07 9.56
N GLN A 84 27.85 -6.34 9.33
CA GLN A 84 26.66 -6.98 9.91
C GLN A 84 25.32 -6.30 9.52
N VAL A 85 25.19 -5.85 8.27
CA VAL A 85 23.98 -5.17 7.76
C VAL A 85 22.69 -5.94 8.09
N THR A 86 22.69 -7.26 7.98
CA THR A 86 21.52 -8.11 8.29
C THR A 86 21.06 -7.98 9.75
N SER A 87 21.98 -7.89 10.71
CA SER A 87 21.59 -7.68 12.11
C SER A 87 21.08 -6.25 12.35
N ARG A 88 21.62 -5.26 11.64
CA ARG A 88 21.15 -3.87 11.70
C ARG A 88 19.79 -3.66 11.03
N LEU A 89 19.43 -4.48 10.04
CA LEU A 89 18.07 -4.47 9.48
C LEU A 89 17.00 -4.76 10.55
N ALA A 90 17.29 -5.59 11.54
CA ALA A 90 16.38 -5.83 12.66
C ALA A 90 16.09 -4.57 13.50
N ASP A 91 16.97 -3.58 13.49
CA ASP A 91 16.72 -2.31 14.17
C ASP A 91 15.56 -1.51 13.54
N ALA A 92 15.20 -1.78 12.28
CA ALA A 92 13.98 -1.20 11.66
C ALA A 92 12.74 -1.44 12.51
N LEU A 93 12.61 -2.62 13.16
CA LEU A 93 11.51 -2.91 14.06
C LEU A 93 11.51 -2.03 15.31
N LYS A 94 12.70 -1.69 15.84
CA LYS A 94 12.84 -0.79 17.01
C LYS A 94 12.48 0.64 16.63
N PHE A 95 12.97 1.13 15.48
CA PHE A 95 12.62 2.44 14.96
C PHE A 95 11.12 2.55 14.67
N SER A 96 10.51 1.51 14.06
CA SER A 96 9.08 1.43 13.84
C SER A 96 8.30 1.53 15.16
N GLY A 97 8.75 0.83 16.20
CA GLY A 97 8.15 0.90 17.54
C GLY A 97 8.18 2.32 18.13
N ILE A 98 9.34 3.00 18.06
CA ILE A 98 9.48 4.39 18.55
C ILE A 98 8.57 5.33 17.76
N ILE A 99 8.56 5.24 16.43
CA ILE A 99 7.72 6.08 15.57
C ILE A 99 6.23 5.81 15.86
N SER A 100 5.86 4.55 16.13
CA SER A 100 4.47 4.19 16.47
C SER A 100 4.04 4.82 17.80
N ILE A 101 4.91 4.92 18.79
CA ILE A 101 4.61 5.63 20.05
C ILE A 101 4.40 7.13 19.78
N CYS A 102 5.29 7.76 18.99
CA CYS A 102 5.14 9.16 18.59
C CYS A 102 3.83 9.38 17.81
N TYR A 103 3.48 8.47 16.90
CA TYR A 103 2.23 8.52 16.17
C TYR A 103 1.02 8.36 17.09
N GLY A 104 1.08 7.45 18.06
CA GLY A 104 0.05 7.31 19.09
C GLY A 104 -0.17 8.60 19.88
N ALA A 105 0.92 9.28 20.28
CA ALA A 105 0.84 10.59 20.93
C ALA A 105 0.22 11.66 20.00
N PHE A 106 0.59 11.67 18.73
CA PHE A 106 0.01 12.56 17.71
C PHE A 106 -1.49 12.33 17.52
N CYS A 107 -1.99 11.10 17.65
CA CYS A 107 -3.41 10.81 17.52
C CYS A 107 -4.30 11.57 18.52
N PHE A 108 -3.77 11.98 19.69
CA PHE A 108 -4.50 12.82 20.65
C PHE A 108 -4.73 14.27 20.14
N SER A 109 -3.98 14.69 19.12
CA SER A 109 -4.16 16.02 18.49
C SER A 109 -5.16 16.01 17.32
N LEU A 110 -5.63 14.82 16.89
CA LEU A 110 -6.58 14.72 15.78
C LEU A 110 -7.96 15.28 16.16
N PRO A 111 -8.73 15.79 15.18
CA PRO A 111 -10.09 16.28 15.43
C PRO A 111 -10.98 15.20 16.04
N HIS A 112 -11.78 15.58 17.02
CA HIS A 112 -12.72 14.65 17.63
C HIS A 112 -13.74 14.14 16.62
N THR A 113 -13.72 12.86 16.35
CA THR A 113 -14.61 12.20 15.37
C THR A 113 -15.42 11.12 16.09
N PRO A 114 -16.53 11.50 16.75
CA PRO A 114 -17.36 10.54 17.49
C PRO A 114 -18.03 9.56 16.51
N PRO A 115 -18.20 8.29 16.91
CA PRO A 115 -18.97 7.34 16.14
C PRO A 115 -20.42 7.83 16.00
N LYS A 116 -20.98 7.75 14.79
CA LYS A 116 -22.38 8.07 14.54
C LYS A 116 -23.24 6.99 15.19
N LYS A 117 -23.87 7.31 16.32
CA LYS A 117 -24.73 6.37 17.08
C LYS A 117 -25.98 5.95 16.31
N ASP A 118 -26.49 6.85 15.45
CA ASP A 118 -27.69 6.64 14.65
C ASP A 118 -27.43 5.81 13.36
N ALA A 119 -26.18 5.63 13.00
CA ALA A 119 -25.76 4.77 11.87
C ALA A 119 -25.65 3.27 12.26
N ALA A 120 -26.05 2.92 13.48
CA ALA A 120 -26.12 1.54 13.94
C ALA A 120 -27.35 0.81 13.37
N ASP A 121 -27.59 0.93 12.07
CA ASP A 121 -28.39 -0.04 11.37
C ASP A 121 -27.54 -1.32 11.28
N GLN A 122 -27.77 -2.24 12.25
CA GLN A 122 -27.15 -3.57 12.23
C GLN A 122 -27.43 -4.30 10.91
N LEU A 123 -28.36 -3.79 10.11
CA LEU A 123 -28.72 -4.22 8.78
C LEU A 123 -27.83 -3.61 7.69
N ALA A 124 -27.11 -2.50 7.94
CA ALA A 124 -26.25 -1.88 6.91
C ALA A 124 -25.17 -2.82 6.41
N PHE A 125 -24.60 -3.64 7.29
CA PHE A 125 -23.65 -4.68 6.90
C PHE A 125 -24.29 -5.78 6.03
N LYS A 126 -25.51 -6.22 6.39
CA LYS A 126 -26.28 -7.17 5.58
C LYS A 126 -26.67 -6.57 4.24
N LYS A 127 -27.07 -5.30 4.21
CA LYS A 127 -27.38 -4.57 2.96
C LYS A 127 -26.13 -4.47 2.07
N ALA A 128 -24.94 -4.22 2.64
CA ALA A 128 -23.69 -4.19 1.89
C ALA A 128 -23.39 -5.53 1.19
N PHE A 129 -23.70 -6.67 1.84
CA PHE A 129 -23.65 -7.97 1.18
C PHE A 129 -24.68 -8.10 0.04
N GLY A 130 -25.78 -7.37 0.09
CA GLY A 130 -26.74 -7.29 -1.01
C GLY A 130 -26.15 -6.77 -2.31
N LEU A 131 -25.04 -6.04 -2.28
CA LEU A 131 -24.32 -5.58 -3.49
C LEU A 131 -23.77 -6.73 -4.33
N PHE A 132 -23.55 -7.91 -3.74
CA PHE A 132 -23.10 -9.09 -4.48
C PHE A 132 -24.13 -9.58 -5.52
N ARG A 133 -25.38 -9.15 -5.44
CA ARG A 133 -26.39 -9.39 -6.49
C ARG A 133 -26.02 -8.68 -7.82
N TYR A 134 -25.24 -7.61 -7.77
CA TYR A 134 -24.74 -6.94 -8.96
C TYR A 134 -23.49 -7.66 -9.46
N SER A 135 -23.56 -8.23 -10.66
CA SER A 135 -22.43 -8.96 -11.25
C SER A 135 -21.15 -8.13 -11.32
N SER A 136 -21.27 -6.82 -11.56
CA SER A 136 -20.11 -5.92 -11.61
C SER A 136 -19.39 -5.82 -10.27
N PHE A 137 -20.13 -5.78 -9.16
CA PHE A 137 -19.55 -5.77 -7.81
C PHE A 137 -18.92 -7.13 -7.47
N ALA A 138 -19.60 -8.23 -7.75
CA ALA A 138 -19.08 -9.58 -7.50
C ALA A 138 -17.79 -9.84 -8.28
N VAL A 139 -17.75 -9.48 -9.57
CA VAL A 139 -16.54 -9.60 -10.40
C VAL A 139 -15.40 -8.71 -9.86
N LEU A 140 -15.71 -7.46 -9.46
CA LEU A 140 -14.70 -6.58 -8.86
C LEU A 140 -14.13 -7.18 -7.59
N VAL A 141 -14.97 -7.71 -6.68
CA VAL A 141 -14.52 -8.30 -5.41
C VAL A 141 -13.63 -9.52 -5.66
N LEU A 142 -14.02 -10.42 -6.58
CA LEU A 142 -13.22 -11.60 -6.93
C LEU A 142 -11.87 -11.20 -7.54
N ALA A 143 -11.88 -10.26 -8.49
CA ALA A 143 -10.65 -9.73 -9.07
C ALA A 143 -9.77 -9.06 -8.00
N SER A 144 -10.38 -8.30 -7.09
CA SER A 144 -9.66 -7.61 -6.02
C SER A 144 -9.04 -8.59 -5.02
N LEU A 145 -9.72 -9.69 -4.70
CA LEU A 145 -9.16 -10.75 -3.86
C LEU A 145 -7.95 -11.39 -4.53
N ALA A 146 -8.05 -11.76 -5.81
CA ALA A 146 -6.92 -12.33 -6.55
C ALA A 146 -5.73 -11.36 -6.63
N ILE A 147 -5.99 -10.09 -6.95
CA ILE A 147 -4.95 -9.07 -7.07
C ILE A 147 -4.34 -8.73 -5.70
N SER A 148 -5.11 -8.75 -4.61
CA SER A 148 -4.56 -8.49 -3.27
C SER A 148 -3.60 -9.58 -2.81
N ILE A 149 -3.87 -10.85 -3.14
CA ILE A 149 -2.91 -11.96 -2.91
C ILE A 149 -1.61 -11.70 -3.69
N ILE A 150 -1.71 -11.36 -4.99
CA ILE A 150 -0.57 -11.04 -5.84
C ILE A 150 0.19 -9.82 -5.30
N HIS A 151 -0.54 -8.82 -4.82
CA HIS A 151 0.04 -7.61 -4.23
C HIS A 151 0.82 -7.91 -2.94
N GLN A 152 0.32 -8.81 -2.11
CA GLN A 152 1.02 -9.25 -0.91
C GLN A 152 2.30 -10.02 -1.24
N ILE A 153 2.26 -10.89 -2.26
CA ILE A 153 3.46 -11.58 -2.77
C ILE A 153 4.52 -10.56 -3.19
N TYR A 154 4.13 -9.45 -3.81
CA TYR A 154 5.07 -8.38 -4.14
C TYR A 154 5.82 -7.87 -2.90
N PHE A 155 5.13 -7.53 -1.83
CA PHE A 155 5.78 -7.01 -0.62
C PHE A 155 6.67 -8.05 0.08
N LEU A 156 6.28 -9.33 0.04
CA LEU A 156 7.04 -10.40 0.68
C LEU A 156 8.26 -10.82 -0.15
N GLN A 157 8.14 -10.88 -1.47
CA GLN A 157 9.13 -11.53 -2.32
C GLN A 157 10.01 -10.56 -3.11
N THR A 158 9.62 -9.30 -3.30
CA THR A 158 10.43 -8.37 -4.11
C THR A 158 11.79 -8.08 -3.46
N GLY A 159 11.85 -7.94 -2.13
CA GLY A 159 13.13 -7.74 -1.44
C GLY A 159 14.10 -8.91 -1.68
N PRO A 160 13.75 -10.15 -1.28
CA PRO A 160 14.56 -11.32 -1.57
C PRO A 160 14.92 -11.49 -3.06
N PHE A 161 13.99 -11.21 -3.96
CA PHE A 161 14.24 -11.28 -5.41
C PHE A 161 15.28 -10.25 -5.85
N LEU A 162 15.17 -8.98 -5.43
CA LEU A 162 16.14 -7.94 -5.78
C LEU A 162 17.52 -8.26 -5.21
N SER A 163 17.61 -8.80 -3.99
CA SER A 163 18.87 -9.28 -3.42
C SER A 163 19.47 -10.41 -4.24
N SER A 164 18.66 -11.36 -4.72
CA SER A 164 19.13 -12.51 -5.52
C SER A 164 19.71 -12.11 -6.88
N ILE A 165 19.29 -10.99 -7.45
CA ILE A 165 19.83 -10.43 -8.71
C ILE A 165 20.97 -9.42 -8.49
N GLY A 166 21.45 -9.30 -7.25
CA GLY A 166 22.66 -8.52 -6.92
C GLY A 166 22.42 -7.10 -6.41
N ILE A 167 21.19 -6.72 -6.06
CA ILE A 167 20.92 -5.45 -5.35
C ILE A 167 21.30 -5.62 -3.87
N LEU A 168 22.10 -4.72 -3.35
CA LEU A 168 22.47 -4.70 -1.93
C LEU A 168 21.24 -4.51 -1.04
N ASP A 169 21.22 -5.17 0.12
CA ASP A 169 20.09 -5.12 1.06
C ASP A 169 19.73 -3.68 1.48
N SER A 170 20.74 -2.83 1.64
CA SER A 170 20.59 -1.40 1.92
C SER A 170 19.97 -0.59 0.78
N GLN A 171 19.97 -1.10 -0.44
CA GLN A 171 19.47 -0.42 -1.63
C GLN A 171 18.07 -0.90 -2.07
N ILE A 172 17.58 -1.98 -1.50
CA ILE A 172 16.27 -2.56 -1.85
C ILE A 172 15.14 -1.55 -1.56
N GLY A 173 15.13 -0.95 -0.37
CA GLY A 173 14.14 0.06 0.00
C GLY A 173 14.10 1.23 -0.99
N PRO A 174 15.24 1.94 -1.21
CA PRO A 174 15.35 2.99 -2.23
C PRO A 174 14.91 2.55 -3.64
N ALA A 175 15.31 1.35 -4.10
CA ALA A 175 14.92 0.83 -5.41
C ALA A 175 13.40 0.63 -5.53
N MET A 176 12.75 0.11 -4.49
CA MET A 176 11.29 -0.07 -4.48
C MET A 176 10.53 1.26 -4.49
N THR A 177 11.12 2.36 -4.00
CA THR A 177 10.42 3.67 -3.99
C THR A 177 10.19 4.26 -5.37
N ILE A 178 10.83 3.75 -6.43
CA ILE A 178 10.49 4.12 -7.81
C ILE A 178 9.00 3.87 -8.08
N GLY A 179 8.47 2.79 -7.51
CA GLY A 179 7.03 2.48 -7.56
C GLY A 179 6.18 3.54 -6.89
N GLN A 180 6.60 4.07 -5.75
CA GLN A 180 5.87 5.09 -5.00
C GLN A 180 5.93 6.47 -5.70
N PHE A 181 7.05 6.83 -6.34
CA PHE A 181 7.09 8.03 -7.18
C PHE A 181 6.12 7.93 -8.35
N ALA A 182 6.09 6.77 -9.02
CA ALA A 182 5.12 6.52 -10.08
C ALA A 182 3.67 6.51 -9.54
N GLU A 183 3.43 6.02 -8.32
CA GLU A 183 2.13 6.05 -7.65
C GLU A 183 1.64 7.48 -7.45
N ILE A 184 2.48 8.40 -6.99
CA ILE A 184 2.13 9.82 -6.84
C ILE A 184 1.64 10.39 -8.16
N LEU A 185 2.38 10.15 -9.25
CA LEU A 185 2.02 10.65 -10.58
C LEU A 185 0.72 10.02 -11.10
N THR A 186 0.59 8.69 -11.00
CA THR A 186 -0.61 7.99 -11.49
C THR A 186 -1.85 8.36 -10.68
N MET A 187 -1.70 8.58 -9.36
CA MET A 187 -2.77 9.05 -8.48
C MET A 187 -3.23 10.46 -8.87
N ALA A 188 -2.28 11.37 -9.16
CA ALA A 188 -2.61 12.74 -9.57
C ALA A 188 -3.45 12.78 -10.85
N TYR A 189 -3.24 11.83 -11.77
CA TYR A 189 -3.98 11.75 -13.03
C TYR A 189 -5.16 10.77 -13.01
N LEU A 190 -5.39 10.06 -11.91
CA LEU A 190 -6.43 9.02 -11.83
C LEU A 190 -7.82 9.55 -12.20
N GLY A 191 -8.23 10.70 -11.64
CA GLY A 191 -9.52 11.31 -11.93
C GLY A 191 -9.70 11.63 -13.42
N TYR A 192 -8.65 12.15 -14.08
CA TYR A 192 -8.67 12.40 -15.52
C TYR A 192 -8.91 11.09 -16.31
N PHE A 193 -8.23 10.00 -15.95
CA PHE A 193 -8.41 8.72 -16.63
C PHE A 193 -9.79 8.11 -16.36
N LEU A 194 -10.28 8.17 -15.12
CA LEU A 194 -11.62 7.67 -14.78
C LEU A 194 -12.70 8.40 -15.57
N LYS A 195 -12.59 9.71 -15.74
CA LYS A 195 -13.54 10.51 -16.51
C LYS A 195 -13.50 10.20 -18.01
N ASN A 196 -12.31 10.04 -18.61
CA ASN A 196 -12.17 9.95 -20.07
C ASN A 196 -12.31 8.51 -20.60
N ILE A 197 -11.83 7.51 -19.90
CA ILE A 197 -11.84 6.12 -20.38
C ILE A 197 -12.68 5.17 -19.51
N GLY A 198 -13.12 5.63 -18.33
CA GLY A 198 -14.03 4.94 -17.44
C GLY A 198 -13.38 3.84 -16.59
N PHE A 199 -14.07 3.44 -15.52
CA PHE A 199 -13.57 2.50 -14.50
C PHE A 199 -13.08 1.18 -15.06
N LYS A 200 -13.87 0.55 -15.97
CA LYS A 200 -13.51 -0.75 -16.52
C LYS A 200 -12.14 -0.75 -17.18
N LYS A 201 -11.87 0.23 -18.04
CA LYS A 201 -10.58 0.33 -18.75
C LYS A 201 -9.43 0.66 -17.80
N VAL A 202 -9.65 1.60 -16.87
CA VAL A 202 -8.63 1.97 -15.86
C VAL A 202 -8.24 0.77 -15.03
N ILE A 203 -9.20 0.04 -14.46
CA ILE A 203 -8.96 -1.15 -13.66
C ILE A 203 -8.25 -2.24 -14.49
N THR A 204 -8.65 -2.44 -15.76
CA THR A 204 -7.97 -3.41 -16.64
C THR A 204 -6.52 -3.03 -16.91
N ILE A 205 -6.21 -1.73 -17.10
CA ILE A 205 -4.82 -1.26 -17.24
C ILE A 205 -4.02 -1.54 -15.95
N GLY A 206 -4.61 -1.34 -14.78
CA GLY A 206 -4.00 -1.69 -13.50
C GLY A 206 -3.65 -3.18 -13.41
N ILE A 207 -4.56 -4.07 -13.81
CA ILE A 207 -4.31 -5.52 -13.86
C ILE A 207 -3.20 -5.85 -14.88
N ALA A 208 -3.24 -5.25 -16.07
CA ALA A 208 -2.22 -5.46 -17.11
C ALA A 208 -0.82 -5.02 -16.62
N ALA A 209 -0.74 -3.95 -15.82
CA ALA A 209 0.51 -3.50 -15.22
C ALA A 209 1.09 -4.56 -14.24
N TYR A 210 0.25 -5.28 -13.48
CA TYR A 210 0.70 -6.43 -12.68
C TYR A 210 1.31 -7.51 -13.57
N CYS A 211 0.59 -7.92 -14.62
CA CYS A 211 1.07 -8.96 -15.55
C CYS A 211 2.41 -8.57 -16.17
N LEU A 212 2.54 -7.34 -16.65
CA LEU A 212 3.76 -6.85 -17.29
C LEU A 212 4.94 -6.82 -16.30
N ARG A 213 4.72 -6.32 -15.08
CA ARG A 213 5.76 -6.27 -14.06
C ARG A 213 6.28 -7.66 -13.71
N TYR A 214 5.39 -8.62 -13.47
CA TYR A 214 5.81 -9.99 -13.16
C TYR A 214 6.41 -10.71 -14.36
N ALA A 215 5.99 -10.41 -15.58
CA ALA A 215 6.65 -10.91 -16.78
C ALA A 215 8.12 -10.42 -16.86
N ILE A 216 8.37 -9.14 -16.51
CA ILE A 216 9.72 -8.59 -16.42
C ILE A 216 10.53 -9.29 -15.31
N PHE A 217 9.95 -9.51 -14.13
CA PHE A 217 10.62 -10.19 -13.02
C PHE A 217 10.98 -11.65 -13.36
N GLY A 218 10.13 -12.34 -14.12
CA GLY A 218 10.35 -13.73 -14.53
C GLY A 218 11.30 -13.91 -15.72
N TYR A 219 11.75 -12.83 -16.37
CA TYR A 219 12.64 -12.93 -17.50
C TYR A 219 14.10 -12.70 -17.08
N GLU A 220 14.80 -13.78 -16.76
CA GLU A 220 16.13 -13.81 -16.13
C GLU A 220 17.24 -13.08 -16.92
N SER A 221 17.08 -12.91 -18.24
CA SER A 221 18.12 -12.29 -19.10
C SER A 221 18.07 -10.77 -19.13
N LEU A 222 17.18 -10.12 -18.39
CA LEU A 222 17.09 -8.66 -18.38
C LEU A 222 18.17 -8.02 -17.50
N PRO A 223 18.75 -6.90 -17.94
CA PRO A 223 19.63 -6.11 -17.09
C PRO A 223 18.92 -5.66 -15.81
N VAL A 224 19.62 -5.69 -14.66
CA VAL A 224 19.09 -5.35 -13.34
C VAL A 224 18.40 -3.97 -13.32
N TRP A 225 18.95 -2.99 -14.02
CA TRP A 225 18.36 -1.64 -14.07
C TRP A 225 16.96 -1.62 -14.72
N ILE A 226 16.66 -2.51 -15.68
CA ILE A 226 15.31 -2.66 -16.27
C ILE A 226 14.34 -3.21 -15.22
N VAL A 227 14.76 -4.21 -14.46
CA VAL A 227 13.97 -4.78 -13.35
C VAL A 227 13.67 -3.72 -12.32
N VAL A 228 14.66 -2.90 -11.94
CA VAL A 228 14.50 -1.80 -10.99
C VAL A 228 13.55 -0.73 -11.53
N LEU A 229 13.71 -0.31 -12.79
CA LEU A 229 12.80 0.67 -13.40
C LEU A 229 11.37 0.14 -13.55
N SER A 230 11.20 -1.17 -13.73
CA SER A 230 9.87 -1.79 -13.83
C SER A 230 9.04 -1.64 -12.54
N GLN A 231 9.68 -1.29 -11.42
CA GLN A 231 8.95 -0.90 -10.20
C GLN A 231 7.97 0.26 -10.44
N ALA A 232 8.21 1.11 -11.44
CA ALA A 232 7.28 2.18 -11.82
C ALA A 232 5.88 1.65 -12.18
N PHE A 233 5.73 0.41 -12.64
CA PHE A 233 4.42 -0.21 -12.84
C PHE A 233 3.60 -0.33 -11.56
N HIS A 234 4.24 -0.30 -10.38
CA HIS A 234 3.54 -0.31 -9.09
C HIS A 234 2.54 0.84 -8.97
N GLY A 235 2.88 2.02 -9.48
CA GLY A 235 1.98 3.16 -9.50
C GLY A 235 0.66 2.86 -10.23
N PHE A 236 0.75 2.25 -11.41
CA PHE A 236 -0.45 1.81 -12.15
C PHE A 236 -1.18 0.68 -11.41
N CYS A 237 -0.46 -0.28 -10.84
CA CYS A 237 -1.03 -1.36 -10.05
C CYS A 237 -1.86 -0.82 -8.88
N TYR A 238 -1.36 0.16 -8.14
CA TYR A 238 -2.05 0.70 -6.98
C TYR A 238 -3.14 1.69 -7.37
N ALA A 239 -2.82 2.74 -8.12
CA ALA A 239 -3.76 3.81 -8.45
C ALA A 239 -4.89 3.32 -9.35
N PHE A 240 -4.56 2.62 -10.45
CA PHE A 240 -5.54 2.23 -11.45
C PHE A 240 -6.32 0.97 -11.06
N PHE A 241 -5.81 0.16 -10.13
CA PHE A 241 -6.58 -0.96 -9.61
C PHE A 241 -7.21 -0.61 -8.26
N PHE A 242 -6.43 -0.52 -7.19
CA PHE A 242 -7.00 -0.40 -5.83
C PHE A 242 -7.74 0.90 -5.60
N ALA A 243 -7.14 2.06 -5.91
CA ALA A 243 -7.81 3.34 -5.69
C ALA A 243 -9.05 3.47 -6.57
N ALA A 244 -8.97 3.07 -7.85
CA ALA A 244 -10.12 3.06 -8.75
C ALA A 244 -11.23 2.11 -8.27
N ALA A 245 -10.88 0.93 -7.71
CA ALA A 245 -11.84 -0.02 -7.16
C ALA A 245 -12.57 0.57 -5.94
N TYR A 246 -11.86 1.22 -5.02
CA TYR A 246 -12.48 1.90 -3.88
C TYR A 246 -13.43 3.01 -4.32
N ILE A 247 -13.03 3.86 -5.27
CA ILE A 247 -13.89 4.91 -5.83
C ILE A 247 -15.12 4.29 -6.53
N TYR A 248 -14.95 3.16 -7.22
CA TYR A 248 -16.06 2.46 -7.86
C TYR A 248 -17.05 1.91 -6.84
N VAL A 249 -16.59 1.29 -5.76
CA VAL A 249 -17.44 0.79 -4.66
C VAL A 249 -18.23 1.95 -4.03
N ASP A 250 -17.57 3.08 -3.80
CA ASP A 250 -18.23 4.30 -3.29
C ASP A 250 -19.35 4.78 -4.22
N LYS A 251 -19.10 4.73 -5.53
CA LYS A 251 -20.03 5.21 -6.55
C LYS A 251 -21.26 4.33 -6.73
N ILE A 252 -21.14 3.01 -6.57
CA ILE A 252 -22.25 2.07 -6.78
C ILE A 252 -23.07 1.78 -5.53
N ALA A 253 -22.54 2.12 -4.36
CA ALA A 253 -23.23 1.93 -3.09
C ALA A 253 -24.17 3.11 -2.80
N ASP A 254 -25.41 2.81 -2.41
CA ASP A 254 -26.36 3.80 -1.94
C ASP A 254 -25.82 4.49 -0.67
N GLU A 255 -26.22 5.73 -0.40
CA GLU A 255 -25.69 6.55 0.69
C GLU A 255 -25.77 5.88 2.06
N ASP A 256 -26.85 5.15 2.33
CA ASP A 256 -27.10 4.45 3.59
C ASP A 256 -26.22 3.23 3.83
N VAL A 257 -25.63 2.65 2.77
CA VAL A 257 -24.77 1.45 2.83
C VAL A 257 -23.33 1.69 2.43
N ARG A 258 -23.00 2.89 1.98
CA ARG A 258 -21.67 3.25 1.39
C ARG A 258 -20.50 2.90 2.32
N HIS A 259 -20.57 3.32 3.58
CA HIS A 259 -19.51 3.01 4.56
C HIS A 259 -19.39 1.51 4.84
N SER A 260 -20.53 0.80 4.89
CA SER A 260 -20.52 -0.65 5.08
C SER A 260 -19.97 -1.39 3.87
N ALA A 261 -20.27 -0.92 2.66
CA ALA A 261 -19.72 -1.47 1.42
C ALA A 261 -18.20 -1.29 1.34
N GLN A 262 -17.69 -0.12 1.68
CA GLN A 262 -16.25 0.17 1.78
C GLN A 262 -15.57 -0.73 2.82
N THR A 263 -16.19 -0.89 3.98
CA THR A 263 -15.68 -1.75 5.05
C THR A 263 -15.64 -3.23 4.63
N VAL A 264 -16.74 -3.74 4.05
CA VAL A 264 -16.80 -5.13 3.54
C VAL A 264 -15.74 -5.35 2.46
N PHE A 265 -15.63 -4.43 1.51
CA PHE A 265 -14.62 -4.49 0.46
C PHE A 265 -13.20 -4.47 1.02
N GLY A 266 -12.93 -3.58 2.00
CA GLY A 266 -11.64 -3.49 2.68
C GLY A 266 -11.27 -4.75 3.46
N ILE A 267 -12.24 -5.36 4.19
CA ILE A 267 -12.03 -6.62 4.90
C ILE A 267 -11.67 -7.75 3.93
N ILE A 268 -12.34 -7.83 2.79
CA ILE A 268 -12.06 -8.86 1.78
C ILE A 268 -10.66 -8.69 1.20
N ILE A 269 -10.26 -7.47 0.87
CA ILE A 269 -8.95 -7.18 0.26
C ILE A 269 -7.82 -7.33 1.26
N PHE A 270 -7.93 -6.70 2.43
CA PHE A 270 -6.84 -6.66 3.40
C PHE A 270 -6.87 -7.82 4.40
N GLY A 271 -8.03 -8.47 4.59
CA GLY A 271 -8.16 -9.62 5.47
C GLY A 271 -8.12 -10.96 4.76
N GLY A 272 -8.56 -11.02 3.49
CA GLY A 272 -8.58 -12.25 2.69
C GLY A 272 -7.42 -12.38 1.69
N GLY A 273 -6.75 -11.26 1.36
CA GLY A 273 -5.61 -11.25 0.46
C GLY A 273 -4.28 -11.66 1.10
N PRO A 274 -3.88 -11.08 2.24
CA PRO A 274 -2.66 -11.50 2.97
C PRO A 274 -2.77 -12.87 3.57
#